data_f729f51e60def979015f4abc38b986cd
#
_entry.id   f729f51e60def979015f4abc38b986cd
#
_cell.length_a   1.000
_cell.length_b   1.000
_cell.length_c   1.000
_cell.angle_alpha   90.00
_cell.angle_beta   90.00
_cell.angle_gamma   90.00
#
_symmetry.space_group_name_H-M   'P 1'
#
loop_
_entity.id
_entity.type
_entity.pdbx_description
1 polymer ?
#
loop_
_entity_poly.entity_id
_entity_poly.type
_entity_poly.pdbx_seq_one_letter_code
_entity_poly.pdbx_strand_id
1 'polypeptide(L)'
;MQLNASEISDLIKKEIEGFDFSAEARTEGTVISVSDGIDRIHGLADAQFGEMLEFPGNTFGLALNLEQDSVGAVVLGDYLHISEGDTVKCTNRIMEVPVGNELLGRVVNPLGEDLEGKGDIKASASRPIEVVAPGVIERQSVDQPIQTGIKAIDSMVPIGRGQRELIIGDRQTGKTAVAIDAIINQKDTGVKCIYVAIGQKASSIAAVVRKLEEHGALAHTIIVSASASDSAALQYIAPYAGCAMGEYFMERGEDALIVYDDLTKQAWAYRQVSLLLKRPPGREAYPGDVFYLHSRLLERASRVNAEYVEQVTNGEVKGKTGSLTALPIIETQAGDVSAFVPTNVISITDGQIFLETDLFNSGIRPAINAGLSVSRVGGAAQTKVIKKLGGGIRLDLAQYRELAAFAQFASDLDAETKAQIDRGQRVTELMKQGQYSPLNVAETATSLFAANSGALDDIDANKVVAFEAALLAYMNTSQAALMDEINESGDYNDDIAAKLQAAIDDFKANNTW
;
A
#
# COMPACT_ATOMS: atom_id res chain seq x y z
N MET A 1 -53.02 -16.64 -46.27
CA MET A 1 -53.18 -17.94 -45.63
C MET A 1 -53.53 -17.67 -44.17
N GLN A 2 -54.75 -17.97 -43.74
CA GLN A 2 -55.13 -17.92 -42.34
C GLN A 2 -54.68 -19.24 -41.70
N LEU A 3 -53.72 -19.20 -40.83
CA LEU A 3 -53.32 -20.35 -40.03
C LEU A 3 -54.48 -20.75 -39.10
N ASN A 4 -54.82 -22.01 -39.10
CA ASN A 4 -55.89 -22.57 -38.31
C ASN A 4 -55.41 -22.76 -36.87
N ALA A 5 -56.28 -22.61 -35.86
CA ALA A 5 -55.90 -22.68 -34.45
C ALA A 5 -55.21 -24.02 -34.06
N SER A 6 -55.47 -25.11 -34.78
CA SER A 6 -54.76 -26.38 -34.62
C SER A 6 -53.30 -26.33 -35.13
N GLU A 7 -53.03 -25.63 -36.25
CA GLU A 7 -51.68 -25.48 -36.79
C GLU A 7 -50.78 -24.60 -35.92
N ILE A 8 -51.36 -23.59 -35.28
CA ILE A 8 -50.65 -22.73 -34.29
C ILE A 8 -50.33 -23.56 -33.04
N SER A 9 -51.26 -24.40 -32.59
CA SER A 9 -51.06 -25.28 -31.43
C SER A 9 -49.98 -26.34 -31.70
N ASP A 10 -49.92 -26.89 -32.92
CA ASP A 10 -48.90 -27.87 -33.31
C ASP A 10 -47.53 -27.23 -33.53
N LEU A 11 -47.45 -25.97 -34.01
CA LEU A 11 -46.23 -25.19 -34.09
C LEU A 11 -45.67 -24.87 -32.68
N ILE A 12 -46.52 -24.44 -31.77
CA ILE A 12 -46.16 -24.17 -30.36
C ILE A 12 -45.70 -25.45 -29.66
N LYS A 13 -46.37 -26.59 -29.89
CA LYS A 13 -45.90 -27.88 -29.37
C LYS A 13 -44.56 -28.30 -29.92
N LYS A 14 -44.32 -28.11 -31.19
CA LYS A 14 -43.05 -28.45 -31.87
C LYS A 14 -41.89 -27.56 -31.43
N GLU A 15 -42.16 -26.29 -31.12
CA GLU A 15 -41.20 -25.38 -30.52
C GLU A 15 -40.90 -25.75 -29.07
N ILE A 16 -41.93 -26.16 -28.28
CA ILE A 16 -41.76 -26.62 -26.91
C ILE A 16 -41.03 -27.97 -26.83
N GLU A 17 -41.31 -28.91 -27.77
CA GLU A 17 -40.63 -30.21 -27.83
C GLU A 17 -39.20 -30.11 -28.35
N GLY A 18 -38.85 -29.04 -29.10
CA GLY A 18 -37.50 -28.73 -29.57
C GLY A 18 -36.67 -27.97 -28.53
N PHE A 19 -37.23 -27.52 -27.43
CA PHE A 19 -36.50 -26.95 -26.32
C PHE A 19 -35.85 -28.08 -25.52
N ASP A 20 -34.64 -28.39 -25.87
CA ASP A 20 -33.78 -29.33 -25.16
C ASP A 20 -33.45 -28.70 -23.80
N PHE A 21 -34.21 -29.10 -22.76
CA PHE A 21 -33.93 -28.81 -21.38
C PHE A 21 -32.70 -29.62 -20.96
N SER A 22 -31.56 -29.34 -21.54
CA SER A 22 -30.28 -29.63 -20.86
C SER A 22 -30.08 -28.56 -19.79
N ALA A 23 -30.70 -28.84 -18.66
CA ALA A 23 -30.68 -27.95 -17.51
C ALA A 23 -29.32 -27.94 -16.84
N GLU A 24 -28.39 -27.17 -17.35
CA GLU A 24 -27.64 -26.30 -16.48
C GLU A 24 -28.51 -25.05 -16.28
N ALA A 25 -29.26 -25.02 -15.19
CA ALA A 25 -30.09 -23.89 -14.81
C ALA A 25 -29.21 -22.71 -14.40
N ARG A 26 -28.47 -22.14 -15.35
CA ARG A 26 -27.83 -20.83 -15.19
C ARG A 26 -28.94 -19.81 -15.36
N THR A 27 -29.17 -18.99 -14.31
CA THR A 27 -30.11 -17.88 -14.41
C THR A 27 -29.60 -16.94 -15.50
N GLU A 28 -30.43 -16.72 -16.52
CA GLU A 28 -30.13 -15.81 -17.63
C GLU A 28 -30.94 -14.52 -17.46
N GLY A 29 -30.37 -13.40 -17.85
CA GLY A 29 -31.01 -12.10 -17.86
C GLY A 29 -30.73 -11.37 -19.17
N THR A 30 -31.45 -10.27 -19.37
CA THR A 30 -31.33 -9.45 -20.58
C THR A 30 -30.89 -8.04 -20.21
N VAL A 31 -29.89 -7.51 -20.93
CA VAL A 31 -29.45 -6.13 -20.78
C VAL A 31 -30.57 -5.17 -21.20
N ILE A 32 -31.01 -4.30 -20.29
CA ILE A 32 -32.07 -3.32 -20.53
C ILE A 32 -31.53 -1.90 -20.72
N SER A 33 -30.33 -1.62 -20.26
CA SER A 33 -29.64 -0.36 -20.55
C SER A 33 -28.14 -0.51 -20.36
N VAL A 34 -27.37 0.19 -21.20
CA VAL A 34 -25.91 0.27 -21.17
C VAL A 34 -25.50 1.73 -20.95
N SER A 35 -24.60 2.00 -20.01
CA SER A 35 -24.08 3.35 -19.74
C SER A 35 -22.66 3.28 -19.19
N ASP A 36 -21.67 3.68 -19.99
CA ASP A 36 -20.26 3.80 -19.58
C ASP A 36 -19.70 2.57 -18.80
N GLY A 37 -20.01 1.36 -19.30
CA GLY A 37 -19.59 0.10 -18.69
C GLY A 37 -20.37 -0.29 -17.45
N ILE A 38 -21.52 0.35 -17.21
CA ILE A 38 -22.51 -0.06 -16.22
C ILE A 38 -23.76 -0.51 -16.94
N ASP A 39 -24.17 -1.74 -16.72
CA ASP A 39 -25.31 -2.35 -17.36
C ASP A 39 -26.41 -2.66 -16.35
N ARG A 40 -27.66 -2.39 -16.73
CA ARG A 40 -28.82 -2.90 -16.00
C ARG A 40 -29.35 -4.10 -16.73
N ILE A 41 -29.56 -5.17 -15.98
CA ILE A 41 -29.93 -6.48 -16.51
C ILE A 41 -31.25 -6.86 -15.85
N HIS A 42 -32.26 -7.14 -16.67
CA HIS A 42 -33.54 -7.68 -16.19
C HIS A 42 -33.43 -9.19 -16.04
N GLY A 43 -33.97 -9.73 -14.98
CA GLY A 43 -33.81 -11.13 -14.61
C GLY A 43 -32.66 -11.32 -13.63
N LEU A 44 -31.93 -12.43 -13.71
CA LEU A 44 -30.86 -12.81 -12.80
C LEU A 44 -31.30 -12.86 -11.32
N ALA A 45 -32.47 -13.47 -11.05
CA ALA A 45 -33.08 -13.47 -9.71
C ALA A 45 -32.19 -14.14 -8.66
N ASP A 46 -31.30 -15.04 -9.05
CA ASP A 46 -30.39 -15.79 -8.17
C ASP A 46 -29.01 -15.16 -8.05
N ALA A 47 -28.76 -14.03 -8.73
CA ALA A 47 -27.46 -13.36 -8.70
C ALA A 47 -27.10 -12.90 -7.28
N GLN A 48 -25.84 -13.11 -6.89
CA GLN A 48 -25.32 -12.69 -5.60
C GLN A 48 -24.53 -11.39 -5.74
N PHE A 49 -24.44 -10.61 -4.66
CA PHE A 49 -23.56 -9.45 -4.62
C PHE A 49 -22.10 -9.87 -4.78
N GLY A 50 -21.38 -9.23 -5.70
CA GLY A 50 -19.99 -9.60 -5.99
C GLY A 50 -19.82 -10.82 -6.88
N GLU A 51 -20.92 -11.35 -7.45
CA GLU A 51 -20.86 -12.44 -8.40
C GLU A 51 -20.36 -11.95 -9.77
N MET A 52 -19.55 -12.78 -10.42
CA MET A 52 -19.14 -12.58 -11.80
C MET A 52 -20.31 -12.96 -12.74
N LEU A 53 -20.65 -12.06 -13.63
CA LEU A 53 -21.64 -12.25 -14.68
C LEU A 53 -20.92 -12.39 -16.03
N GLU A 54 -21.36 -13.35 -16.85
CA GLU A 54 -20.83 -13.58 -18.19
C GLU A 54 -21.67 -12.84 -19.23
N PHE A 55 -21.03 -11.91 -19.94
CA PHE A 55 -21.58 -11.15 -21.06
C PHE A 55 -21.15 -11.75 -22.40
N PRO A 56 -21.78 -11.36 -23.53
CA PRO A 56 -21.32 -11.76 -24.85
C PRO A 56 -19.85 -11.40 -25.10
N GLY A 57 -19.17 -12.18 -25.94
CA GLY A 57 -17.77 -11.91 -26.31
C GLY A 57 -16.75 -12.33 -25.23
N ASN A 58 -17.13 -13.21 -24.30
CA ASN A 58 -16.27 -13.66 -23.19
C ASN A 58 -15.85 -12.51 -22.27
N THR A 59 -16.73 -11.53 -22.12
CA THR A 59 -16.55 -10.38 -21.22
C THR A 59 -17.23 -10.68 -19.90
N PHE A 60 -16.61 -10.26 -18.80
CA PHE A 60 -17.16 -10.45 -17.45
C PHE A 60 -17.56 -9.13 -16.82
N GLY A 61 -18.58 -9.17 -15.99
CA GLY A 61 -19.00 -8.06 -15.15
C GLY A 61 -19.18 -8.49 -13.70
N LEU A 62 -19.31 -7.50 -12.83
CA LEU A 62 -19.48 -7.70 -11.39
C LEU A 62 -20.87 -7.20 -10.98
N ALA A 63 -21.70 -8.04 -10.37
CA ALA A 63 -23.00 -7.67 -9.82
C ALA A 63 -22.82 -6.81 -8.56
N LEU A 64 -23.21 -5.53 -8.63
CA LEU A 64 -23.04 -4.57 -7.53
C LEU A 64 -24.33 -4.01 -6.97
N ASN A 65 -25.43 -4.06 -7.70
CA ASN A 65 -26.72 -3.55 -7.26
C ASN A 65 -27.78 -4.61 -7.51
N LEU A 66 -28.37 -5.14 -6.45
CA LEU A 66 -29.43 -6.16 -6.54
C LEU A 66 -30.75 -5.48 -6.22
N GLU A 67 -31.57 -5.26 -7.26
CA GLU A 67 -32.93 -4.72 -7.14
C GLU A 67 -33.95 -5.83 -7.37
N GLN A 68 -35.21 -5.57 -7.07
CA GLN A 68 -36.26 -6.58 -7.17
C GLN A 68 -36.41 -7.16 -8.61
N ASP A 69 -36.32 -6.31 -9.62
CA ASP A 69 -36.56 -6.67 -11.01
C ASP A 69 -35.30 -6.54 -11.90
N SER A 70 -34.18 -6.11 -11.36
CA SER A 70 -32.97 -5.87 -12.13
C SER A 70 -31.70 -5.99 -11.30
N VAL A 71 -30.61 -6.30 -11.98
CA VAL A 71 -29.25 -6.30 -11.44
C VAL A 71 -28.46 -5.21 -12.12
N GLY A 72 -27.82 -4.34 -11.31
CA GLY A 72 -26.83 -3.38 -11.81
C GLY A 72 -25.45 -4.04 -11.78
N ALA A 73 -24.84 -4.19 -12.94
CA ALA A 73 -23.51 -4.78 -13.08
C ALA A 73 -22.52 -3.76 -13.64
N VAL A 74 -21.25 -3.90 -13.25
CA VAL A 74 -20.14 -3.16 -13.82
C VAL A 74 -19.29 -4.09 -14.67
N VAL A 75 -19.00 -3.70 -15.91
CA VAL A 75 -18.22 -4.51 -16.84
C VAL A 75 -16.73 -4.37 -16.53
N LEU A 76 -16.04 -5.50 -16.50
CA LEU A 76 -14.60 -5.60 -16.22
C LEU A 76 -13.82 -5.70 -17.54
N GLY A 77 -13.58 -4.57 -18.19
CA GLY A 77 -12.86 -4.53 -19.46
C GLY A 77 -13.55 -3.71 -20.54
N ASP A 78 -13.39 -4.13 -21.79
CA ASP A 78 -14.04 -3.48 -22.94
C ASP A 78 -15.53 -3.82 -22.96
N TYR A 79 -16.36 -2.79 -23.00
CA TYR A 79 -17.82 -2.89 -22.98
C TYR A 79 -18.49 -2.36 -24.28
N LEU A 80 -17.72 -1.86 -25.24
CA LEU A 80 -18.26 -1.19 -26.42
C LEU A 80 -19.08 -2.12 -27.33
N HIS A 81 -18.89 -3.42 -27.20
CA HIS A 81 -19.61 -4.44 -27.98
C HIS A 81 -20.92 -4.89 -27.32
N ILE A 82 -21.18 -4.50 -26.06
CA ILE A 82 -22.40 -4.87 -25.33
C ILE A 82 -23.53 -3.94 -25.74
N SER A 83 -24.70 -4.53 -26.01
CA SER A 83 -25.89 -3.83 -26.49
C SER A 83 -27.13 -4.20 -25.67
N GLU A 84 -28.13 -3.29 -25.71
CA GLU A 84 -29.44 -3.61 -25.16
C GLU A 84 -30.04 -4.81 -25.85
N GLY A 85 -30.60 -5.75 -25.09
CA GLY A 85 -31.13 -7.02 -25.58
C GLY A 85 -30.16 -8.19 -25.50
N ASP A 86 -28.88 -7.95 -25.18
CA ASP A 86 -27.90 -9.01 -24.99
C ASP A 86 -28.22 -9.89 -23.78
N THR A 87 -27.88 -11.18 -23.88
CA THR A 87 -28.09 -12.16 -22.83
C THR A 87 -26.87 -12.18 -21.89
N VAL A 88 -27.14 -12.12 -20.58
CA VAL A 88 -26.13 -12.21 -19.52
C VAL A 88 -26.44 -13.42 -18.65
N LYS A 89 -25.39 -14.12 -18.19
CA LYS A 89 -25.51 -15.34 -17.39
C LYS A 89 -24.86 -15.20 -16.02
N CYS A 90 -25.53 -15.73 -15.01
CA CYS A 90 -24.91 -15.97 -13.70
C CYS A 90 -23.82 -17.03 -13.82
N THR A 91 -22.66 -16.79 -13.25
CA THR A 91 -21.59 -17.79 -13.20
C THR A 91 -21.59 -18.62 -11.94
N ASN A 92 -22.36 -18.22 -10.92
CA ASN A 92 -22.33 -18.76 -9.56
C ASN A 92 -20.92 -18.72 -8.93
N ARG A 93 -20.08 -17.80 -9.41
CA ARG A 93 -18.72 -17.61 -8.90
C ARG A 93 -18.54 -16.18 -8.41
N ILE A 94 -18.13 -16.05 -7.18
CA ILE A 94 -17.66 -14.77 -6.65
C ILE A 94 -16.33 -14.44 -7.32
N MET A 95 -16.06 -13.14 -7.51
CA MET A 95 -14.85 -12.71 -8.19
C MET A 95 -13.60 -13.15 -7.45
N GLU A 96 -12.72 -13.84 -8.16
CA GLU A 96 -11.44 -14.35 -7.67
C GLU A 96 -10.28 -13.85 -8.53
N VAL A 97 -9.09 -13.84 -7.94
CA VAL A 97 -7.83 -13.54 -8.64
C VAL A 97 -6.81 -14.65 -8.41
N PRO A 98 -5.92 -14.89 -9.39
CA PRO A 98 -4.82 -15.82 -9.20
C PRO A 98 -3.88 -15.30 -8.09
N VAL A 99 -3.38 -16.22 -7.28
CA VAL A 99 -2.43 -15.94 -6.19
C VAL A 99 -1.32 -17.00 -6.19
N GLY A 100 -0.16 -16.65 -5.71
CA GLY A 100 0.97 -17.57 -5.64
C GLY A 100 2.32 -16.89 -5.87
N ASN A 101 3.39 -17.67 -5.69
CA ASN A 101 4.76 -17.21 -5.95
C ASN A 101 5.01 -16.90 -7.43
N GLU A 102 4.21 -17.46 -8.33
CA GLU A 102 4.30 -17.30 -9.78
C GLU A 102 4.00 -15.87 -10.25
N LEU A 103 3.34 -15.08 -9.38
CA LEU A 103 3.09 -13.66 -9.62
C LEU A 103 4.26 -12.75 -9.21
N LEU A 104 5.23 -13.25 -8.43
CA LEU A 104 6.40 -12.45 -8.05
C LEU A 104 7.22 -12.09 -9.29
N GLY A 105 7.62 -10.82 -9.39
CA GLY A 105 8.34 -10.30 -10.54
C GLY A 105 7.46 -9.96 -11.74
N ARG A 106 6.12 -10.02 -11.60
CA ARG A 106 5.17 -9.79 -12.69
C ARG A 106 4.38 -8.49 -12.51
N VAL A 107 4.00 -7.92 -13.64
CA VAL A 107 3.05 -6.79 -13.73
C VAL A 107 1.74 -7.32 -14.28
N VAL A 108 0.69 -7.23 -13.49
CA VAL A 108 -0.63 -7.78 -13.82
C VAL A 108 -1.72 -6.70 -13.71
N ASN A 109 -2.84 -6.93 -14.40
CA ASN A 109 -4.05 -6.15 -14.18
C ASN A 109 -4.81 -6.64 -12.92
N PRO A 110 -5.90 -5.98 -12.50
CA PRO A 110 -6.69 -6.42 -11.34
C PRO A 110 -7.37 -7.78 -11.47
N LEU A 111 -7.40 -8.37 -12.67
CA LEU A 111 -7.88 -9.72 -12.91
C LEU A 111 -6.76 -10.77 -12.82
N GLY A 112 -5.51 -10.33 -12.62
CA GLY A 112 -4.33 -11.20 -12.61
C GLY A 112 -3.77 -11.56 -13.98
N GLU A 113 -4.19 -10.86 -15.02
CA GLU A 113 -3.71 -11.06 -16.39
C GLU A 113 -2.38 -10.31 -16.61
N ASP A 114 -1.50 -10.92 -17.39
CA ASP A 114 -0.18 -10.36 -17.70
C ASP A 114 -0.26 -9.09 -18.55
N LEU A 115 0.44 -8.04 -18.13
CA LEU A 115 0.57 -6.77 -18.86
C LEU A 115 1.94 -6.59 -19.55
N GLU A 116 2.87 -7.53 -19.34
CA GLU A 116 4.24 -7.44 -19.86
C GLU A 116 4.44 -8.19 -21.17
N GLY A 117 3.46 -8.98 -21.61
CA GLY A 117 3.59 -9.86 -22.79
C GLY A 117 4.49 -11.08 -22.54
N LYS A 118 4.72 -11.43 -21.27
CA LYS A 118 5.50 -12.62 -20.88
C LYS A 118 4.68 -13.92 -20.90
N GLY A 119 3.41 -13.82 -21.23
CA GLY A 119 2.47 -14.93 -21.34
C GLY A 119 1.69 -15.23 -20.05
N ASP A 120 0.70 -16.10 -20.16
CA ASP A 120 -0.24 -16.44 -19.09
C ASP A 120 0.46 -16.94 -17.84
N ILE A 121 -0.02 -16.47 -16.70
CA ILE A 121 0.49 -16.87 -15.40
C ILE A 121 -0.27 -18.12 -14.95
N LYS A 122 0.45 -19.23 -14.82
CA LYS A 122 -0.11 -20.48 -14.28
C LYS A 122 0.00 -20.45 -12.76
N ALA A 123 -0.90 -19.69 -12.14
CA ALA A 123 -0.94 -19.58 -10.69
C ALA A 123 -1.33 -20.92 -10.04
N SER A 124 -0.75 -21.18 -8.87
CA SER A 124 -1.00 -22.40 -8.09
C SER A 124 -2.36 -22.42 -7.39
N ALA A 125 -2.97 -21.23 -7.17
CA ALA A 125 -4.25 -21.07 -6.50
C ALA A 125 -4.99 -19.82 -6.97
N SER A 126 -6.28 -19.73 -6.66
CA SER A 126 -7.09 -18.53 -6.75
C SER A 126 -7.67 -18.15 -5.39
N ARG A 127 -8.02 -16.87 -5.21
CA ARG A 127 -8.60 -16.37 -3.97
C ARG A 127 -9.66 -15.31 -4.26
N PRO A 128 -10.81 -15.32 -3.55
CA PRO A 128 -11.78 -14.24 -3.63
C PRO A 128 -11.15 -12.89 -3.30
N ILE A 129 -11.50 -11.86 -4.06
CA ILE A 129 -10.98 -10.51 -3.84
C ILE A 129 -11.59 -9.84 -2.61
N GLU A 130 -12.82 -10.17 -2.27
CA GLU A 130 -13.52 -9.69 -1.08
C GLU A 130 -13.68 -10.82 -0.06
N VAL A 131 -13.01 -10.68 1.07
CA VAL A 131 -13.09 -11.59 2.20
C VAL A 131 -13.19 -10.80 3.50
N VAL A 132 -13.73 -11.44 4.53
CA VAL A 132 -13.79 -10.87 5.88
C VAL A 132 -12.38 -10.86 6.48
N ALA A 133 -11.99 -9.73 7.08
CA ALA A 133 -10.69 -9.60 7.76
C ALA A 133 -10.56 -10.59 8.93
N PRO A 134 -9.34 -11.02 9.29
CA PRO A 134 -9.12 -11.85 10.47
C PRO A 134 -9.71 -11.22 11.72
N GLY A 135 -10.38 -12.03 12.54
CA GLY A 135 -11.03 -11.62 13.79
C GLY A 135 -10.02 -11.29 14.90
N VAL A 136 -10.52 -10.80 16.04
CA VAL A 136 -9.69 -10.36 17.16
C VAL A 136 -8.84 -11.51 17.74
N ILE A 137 -9.38 -12.72 17.81
CA ILE A 137 -8.71 -13.91 18.38
C ILE A 137 -7.61 -14.41 17.45
N GLU A 138 -7.74 -14.21 16.15
CA GLU A 138 -6.84 -14.66 15.11
C GLU A 138 -5.61 -13.76 14.98
N ARG A 139 -5.67 -12.55 15.57
CA ARG A 139 -4.59 -11.55 15.49
C ARG A 139 -3.58 -11.73 16.61
N GLN A 140 -2.38 -11.28 16.30
CA GLN A 140 -1.26 -11.18 17.24
C GLN A 140 -0.78 -9.73 17.33
N SER A 141 -0.13 -9.38 18.45
CA SER A 141 0.47 -8.05 18.63
C SER A 141 1.54 -7.75 17.58
N VAL A 142 1.57 -6.50 17.14
CA VAL A 142 2.58 -5.98 16.21
C VAL A 142 3.82 -5.59 17.01
N ASP A 143 4.86 -6.41 16.95
CA ASP A 143 6.09 -6.28 17.75
C ASP A 143 7.39 -6.49 16.93
N GLN A 144 7.26 -6.63 15.62
CA GLN A 144 8.40 -6.76 14.70
C GLN A 144 8.41 -5.60 13.72
N PRO A 145 9.57 -4.97 13.46
CA PRO A 145 9.66 -3.86 12.54
C PRO A 145 9.54 -4.28 11.06
N ILE A 146 8.92 -3.41 10.27
CA ILE A 146 9.22 -3.25 8.86
C ILE A 146 10.25 -2.14 8.75
N GLN A 147 11.47 -2.48 8.38
CA GLN A 147 12.51 -1.48 8.13
C GLN A 147 12.25 -0.85 6.77
N THR A 148 11.95 0.43 6.74
CA THR A 148 11.77 1.16 5.49
C THR A 148 13.09 1.57 4.86
N GLY A 149 14.15 1.60 5.66
CA GLY A 149 15.46 2.12 5.28
C GLY A 149 15.50 3.64 5.20
N ILE A 150 14.43 4.32 5.60
CA ILE A 150 14.34 5.78 5.66
C ILE A 150 14.53 6.21 7.12
N LYS A 151 15.67 6.85 7.42
CA LYS A 151 16.05 7.26 8.78
C LYS A 151 14.92 7.94 9.55
N ALA A 152 14.27 8.91 8.90
CA ALA A 152 13.22 9.70 9.51
C ALA A 152 11.99 8.86 9.88
N ILE A 153 11.65 7.84 9.10
CA ILE A 153 10.53 6.93 9.39
C ILE A 153 10.94 5.95 10.48
N ASP A 154 11.99 5.20 10.26
CA ASP A 154 12.38 4.11 11.17
C ASP A 154 12.73 4.60 12.57
N SER A 155 13.23 5.85 12.70
CA SER A 155 13.54 6.45 14.01
C SER A 155 12.36 7.14 14.70
N MET A 156 11.47 7.82 13.93
CA MET A 156 10.44 8.71 14.51
C MET A 156 9.01 8.19 14.34
N VAL A 157 8.73 7.46 13.27
CA VAL A 157 7.37 6.98 12.91
C VAL A 157 7.47 5.51 12.48
N PRO A 158 7.95 4.61 13.36
CA PRO A 158 8.26 3.24 13.00
C PRO A 158 7.01 2.46 12.59
N ILE A 159 7.20 1.55 11.63
CA ILE A 159 6.15 0.70 11.08
C ILE A 159 6.41 -0.73 11.50
N GLY A 160 5.40 -1.41 12.02
CA GLY A 160 5.47 -2.82 12.40
C GLY A 160 4.82 -3.75 11.37
N ARG A 161 5.25 -4.99 11.38
CA ARG A 161 4.67 -6.05 10.52
C ARG A 161 3.22 -6.31 10.91
N GLY A 162 2.29 -6.04 9.98
CA GLY A 162 0.85 -6.11 10.21
C GLY A 162 0.19 -4.77 10.53
N GLN A 163 0.94 -3.68 10.56
CA GLN A 163 0.43 -2.33 10.78
C GLN A 163 -0.12 -1.72 9.49
N ARG A 164 -1.04 -0.78 9.63
CA ARG A 164 -1.54 0.10 8.56
C ARG A 164 -1.02 1.50 8.80
N GLU A 165 -0.05 1.93 8.02
CA GLU A 165 0.54 3.27 8.15
C GLU A 165 0.24 4.09 6.91
N LEU A 166 -0.51 5.18 7.07
CA LEU A 166 -0.93 6.04 5.98
C LEU A 166 0.23 6.95 5.52
N ILE A 167 0.46 7.02 4.22
CA ILE A 167 1.33 8.05 3.61
C ILE A 167 0.43 9.12 3.00
N ILE A 168 0.49 10.34 3.54
CA ILE A 168 -0.42 11.42 3.15
C ILE A 168 0.33 12.69 2.82
N GLY A 169 -0.13 13.43 1.82
CA GLY A 169 0.43 14.72 1.41
C GLY A 169 -0.01 15.14 0.01
N ASP A 170 0.35 16.34 -0.37
CA ASP A 170 -0.01 16.91 -1.67
C ASP A 170 0.69 16.20 -2.84
N ARG A 171 0.28 16.55 -4.05
CA ARG A 171 0.93 16.06 -5.28
C ARG A 171 2.43 16.35 -5.26
N GLN A 172 3.23 15.39 -5.73
CA GLN A 172 4.68 15.54 -5.92
C GLN A 172 5.49 15.80 -4.64
N THR A 173 4.96 15.49 -3.46
CA THR A 173 5.69 15.59 -2.18
C THR A 173 6.59 14.39 -1.89
N GLY A 174 6.62 13.38 -2.76
CA GLY A 174 7.47 12.20 -2.62
C GLY A 174 6.78 10.96 -2.02
N LYS A 175 5.44 10.91 -1.94
CA LYS A 175 4.69 9.76 -1.40
C LYS A 175 5.09 8.43 -2.02
N THR A 176 5.05 8.35 -3.36
CA THR A 176 5.46 7.15 -4.11
C THR A 176 6.91 6.79 -3.86
N ALA A 177 7.82 7.78 -3.77
CA ALA A 177 9.24 7.51 -3.51
C ALA A 177 9.46 6.85 -2.15
N VAL A 178 8.79 7.32 -1.10
CA VAL A 178 8.81 6.69 0.24
C VAL A 178 8.34 5.24 0.18
N ALA A 179 7.26 4.96 -0.53
CA ALA A 179 6.74 3.61 -0.69
C ALA A 179 7.69 2.69 -1.47
N ILE A 180 8.32 3.20 -2.53
CA ILE A 180 9.30 2.46 -3.34
C ILE A 180 10.56 2.15 -2.52
N ASP A 181 11.07 3.12 -1.75
CA ASP A 181 12.20 2.89 -0.84
C ASP A 181 11.91 1.79 0.18
N ALA A 182 10.69 1.79 0.76
CA ALA A 182 10.26 0.73 1.66
C ALA A 182 10.25 -0.65 0.98
N ILE A 183 9.82 -0.75 -0.29
CA ILE A 183 9.85 -2.00 -1.07
C ILE A 183 11.29 -2.42 -1.37
N ILE A 184 12.14 -1.50 -1.82
CA ILE A 184 13.55 -1.77 -2.12
C ILE A 184 14.27 -2.33 -0.90
N ASN A 185 14.00 -1.79 0.27
CA ASN A 185 14.62 -2.22 1.52
C ASN A 185 14.16 -3.60 2.01
N GLN A 186 13.11 -4.17 1.42
CA GLN A 186 12.69 -5.54 1.74
C GLN A 186 13.49 -6.61 1.00
N LYS A 187 14.40 -6.23 0.11
CA LYS A 187 15.33 -7.18 -0.51
C LYS A 187 16.08 -7.93 0.60
N ASP A 188 16.16 -9.25 0.46
CA ASP A 188 16.82 -10.16 1.39
C ASP A 188 16.19 -10.30 2.79
N THR A 189 15.05 -9.63 3.07
CA THR A 189 14.31 -9.77 4.34
C THR A 189 13.30 -10.94 4.34
N GLY A 190 13.00 -11.48 3.16
CA GLY A 190 11.96 -12.48 2.96
C GLY A 190 10.54 -11.92 2.83
N VAL A 191 10.33 -10.63 3.06
CA VAL A 191 9.03 -9.96 2.92
C VAL A 191 8.64 -9.89 1.44
N LYS A 192 7.43 -10.35 1.11
CA LYS A 192 6.85 -10.25 -0.22
C LYS A 192 6.16 -8.90 -0.37
N CYS A 193 6.38 -8.21 -1.49
CA CYS A 193 5.82 -6.90 -1.71
C CYS A 193 4.75 -6.92 -2.78
N ILE A 194 3.70 -6.11 -2.59
CA ILE A 194 2.65 -5.88 -3.58
C ILE A 194 2.54 -4.37 -3.78
N TYR A 195 2.72 -3.89 -4.99
CA TYR A 195 2.50 -2.50 -5.36
C TYR A 195 1.26 -2.38 -6.22
N VAL A 196 0.24 -1.70 -5.72
CA VAL A 196 -1.03 -1.49 -6.42
C VAL A 196 -1.08 -0.07 -6.96
N ALA A 197 -0.94 0.08 -8.27
CA ALA A 197 -1.06 1.36 -8.97
C ALA A 197 -2.52 1.58 -9.38
N ILE A 198 -3.13 2.68 -8.88
CA ILE A 198 -4.56 2.96 -9.08
C ILE A 198 -4.72 4.31 -9.78
N GLY A 199 -5.29 4.31 -10.96
CA GLY A 199 -5.59 5.53 -11.71
C GLY A 199 -4.37 6.39 -12.05
N GLN A 200 -3.18 5.79 -12.11
CA GLN A 200 -1.94 6.47 -12.48
C GLN A 200 -1.72 6.44 -13.99
N LYS A 201 -0.91 7.36 -14.49
CA LYS A 201 -0.48 7.33 -15.89
C LYS A 201 0.40 6.11 -16.15
N ALA A 202 0.21 5.44 -17.28
CA ALA A 202 1.01 4.27 -17.67
C ALA A 202 2.52 4.56 -17.65
N SER A 203 2.94 5.78 -18.04
CA SER A 203 4.35 6.20 -17.96
C SER A 203 4.89 6.25 -16.54
N SER A 204 4.06 6.62 -15.55
CA SER A 204 4.45 6.63 -14.13
C SER A 204 4.61 5.20 -13.61
N ILE A 205 3.69 4.32 -13.98
CA ILE A 205 3.75 2.89 -13.61
C ILE A 205 5.02 2.25 -14.20
N ALA A 206 5.28 2.49 -15.49
CA ALA A 206 6.50 2.01 -16.15
C ALA A 206 7.79 2.52 -15.47
N ALA A 207 7.79 3.76 -14.97
CA ALA A 207 8.92 4.30 -14.23
C ALA A 207 9.13 3.58 -12.87
N VAL A 208 8.05 3.23 -12.17
CA VAL A 208 8.10 2.44 -10.92
C VAL A 208 8.65 1.03 -11.20
N VAL A 209 8.12 0.34 -12.21
CA VAL A 209 8.60 -1.00 -12.62
C VAL A 209 10.09 -0.97 -12.87
N ARG A 210 10.56 0.00 -13.68
CA ARG A 210 12.00 0.15 -13.99
C ARG A 210 12.83 0.40 -12.73
N LYS A 211 12.35 1.25 -11.82
CA LYS A 211 13.07 1.52 -10.57
C LYS A 211 13.21 0.29 -9.69
N LEU A 212 12.16 -0.49 -9.56
CA LEU A 212 12.21 -1.76 -8.80
C LEU A 212 13.14 -2.78 -9.48
N GLU A 213 13.15 -2.83 -10.80
CA GLU A 213 14.04 -3.71 -11.57
C GLU A 213 15.52 -3.29 -11.42
N GLU A 214 15.83 -1.99 -11.58
CA GLU A 214 17.19 -1.44 -11.42
C GLU A 214 17.80 -1.76 -10.04
N HIS A 215 16.98 -1.82 -8.99
CA HIS A 215 17.42 -2.14 -7.61
C HIS A 215 17.28 -3.63 -7.25
N GLY A 216 16.84 -4.47 -8.19
CA GLY A 216 16.62 -5.90 -7.96
C GLY A 216 15.45 -6.21 -7.02
N ALA A 217 14.57 -5.23 -6.79
CA ALA A 217 13.41 -5.36 -5.92
C ALA A 217 12.18 -5.96 -6.62
N LEU A 218 12.16 -5.97 -7.96
CA LEU A 218 11.05 -6.55 -8.70
C LEU A 218 10.88 -8.05 -8.43
N ALA A 219 11.98 -8.77 -8.20
CA ALA A 219 11.98 -10.22 -7.98
C ALA A 219 11.12 -10.67 -6.78
N HIS A 220 10.94 -9.81 -5.76
CA HIS A 220 10.10 -10.08 -4.60
C HIS A 220 8.82 -9.23 -4.57
N THR A 221 8.46 -8.61 -5.71
CA THR A 221 7.34 -7.68 -5.81
C THR A 221 6.34 -8.12 -6.88
N ILE A 222 5.05 -8.04 -6.56
CA ILE A 222 3.94 -8.14 -7.51
C ILE A 222 3.46 -6.72 -7.80
N ILE A 223 3.29 -6.36 -9.06
CA ILE A 223 2.73 -5.06 -9.44
C ILE A 223 1.34 -5.28 -10.02
N VAL A 224 0.32 -4.71 -9.36
CA VAL A 224 -1.06 -4.71 -9.84
C VAL A 224 -1.36 -3.33 -10.42
N SER A 225 -1.68 -3.27 -11.69
CA SER A 225 -1.86 -2.02 -12.41
C SER A 225 -3.30 -1.84 -12.90
N ALA A 226 -3.96 -0.79 -12.41
CA ALA A 226 -5.17 -0.22 -12.97
C ALA A 226 -4.88 1.23 -13.35
N SER A 227 -4.52 1.46 -14.59
CA SER A 227 -4.07 2.76 -15.09
C SER A 227 -5.22 3.78 -15.18
N ALA A 228 -4.90 5.04 -15.44
CA ALA A 228 -5.91 6.08 -15.62
C ALA A 228 -6.77 5.91 -16.89
N SER A 229 -6.34 5.07 -17.84
CA SER A 229 -7.10 4.72 -19.04
C SER A 229 -8.02 3.51 -18.84
N ASP A 230 -7.84 2.77 -17.76
CA ASP A 230 -8.68 1.61 -17.45
C ASP A 230 -10.02 2.04 -16.86
N SER A 231 -11.02 1.17 -16.97
CA SER A 231 -12.37 1.46 -16.47
C SER A 231 -12.37 1.76 -14.95
N ALA A 232 -13.34 2.54 -14.50
CA ALA A 232 -13.54 2.79 -13.08
C ALA A 232 -13.74 1.50 -12.28
N ALA A 233 -14.32 0.47 -12.89
CA ALA A 233 -14.47 -0.85 -12.31
C ALA A 233 -13.13 -1.48 -11.93
N LEU A 234 -12.18 -1.51 -12.87
CA LEU A 234 -10.84 -2.06 -12.63
C LEU A 234 -10.07 -1.25 -11.58
N GLN A 235 -10.18 0.09 -11.60
CA GLN A 235 -9.57 0.93 -10.58
C GLN A 235 -10.18 0.69 -9.19
N TYR A 236 -11.49 0.41 -9.12
CA TYR A 236 -12.18 0.09 -7.88
C TYR A 236 -11.72 -1.23 -7.27
N ILE A 237 -11.59 -2.30 -8.09
CA ILE A 237 -11.25 -3.63 -7.59
C ILE A 237 -9.76 -3.85 -7.37
N ALA A 238 -8.88 -3.05 -8.00
CA ALA A 238 -7.43 -3.24 -7.94
C ALA A 238 -6.86 -3.37 -6.52
N PRO A 239 -7.24 -2.54 -5.52
CA PRO A 239 -6.76 -2.70 -4.16
C PRO A 239 -7.17 -4.03 -3.51
N TYR A 240 -8.38 -4.50 -3.78
CA TYR A 240 -8.87 -5.76 -3.26
C TYR A 240 -8.15 -6.96 -3.88
N ALA A 241 -7.89 -6.90 -5.19
CA ALA A 241 -7.11 -7.91 -5.90
C ALA A 241 -5.68 -8.00 -5.33
N GLY A 242 -4.99 -6.85 -5.20
CA GLY A 242 -3.67 -6.80 -4.58
C GLY A 242 -3.66 -7.29 -3.13
N CYS A 243 -4.70 -6.95 -2.35
CA CYS A 243 -4.86 -7.42 -0.98
C CYS A 243 -4.98 -8.95 -0.92
N ALA A 244 -5.79 -9.56 -1.78
CA ALA A 244 -5.93 -11.00 -1.87
C ALA A 244 -4.61 -11.70 -2.20
N MET A 245 -3.78 -11.10 -3.09
CA MET A 245 -2.44 -11.59 -3.39
C MET A 245 -1.50 -11.50 -2.17
N GLY A 246 -1.59 -10.43 -1.38
CA GLY A 246 -0.80 -10.26 -0.15
C GLY A 246 -1.23 -11.22 0.97
N GLU A 247 -2.52 -11.44 1.14
CA GLU A 247 -3.06 -12.35 2.14
C GLU A 247 -2.67 -13.81 1.89
N TYR A 248 -2.45 -14.20 0.63
CA TYR A 248 -1.96 -15.53 0.31
C TYR A 248 -0.65 -15.85 1.06
N PHE A 249 0.27 -14.88 1.13
CA PHE A 249 1.53 -15.05 1.87
C PHE A 249 1.31 -15.00 3.38
N MET A 250 0.52 -14.04 3.86
CA MET A 250 0.20 -13.93 5.29
C MET A 250 -0.39 -15.22 5.85
N GLU A 251 -1.34 -15.83 5.15
CA GLU A 251 -2.00 -17.07 5.57
C GLU A 251 -1.11 -18.31 5.51
N ARG A 252 0.03 -18.22 4.82
CA ARG A 252 1.06 -19.27 4.79
C ARG A 252 2.19 -19.03 5.79
N GLY A 253 1.99 -18.08 6.72
CA GLY A 253 2.99 -17.78 7.75
C GLY A 253 4.19 -17.02 7.21
N GLU A 254 4.00 -16.25 6.14
CA GLU A 254 4.99 -15.34 5.57
C GLU A 254 4.60 -13.88 5.86
N ASP A 255 5.55 -12.96 5.65
CA ASP A 255 5.31 -11.54 5.80
C ASP A 255 5.16 -10.88 4.42
N ALA A 256 4.14 -10.03 4.30
CA ALA A 256 3.89 -9.26 3.09
C ALA A 256 3.74 -7.76 3.40
N LEU A 257 4.16 -6.94 2.44
CA LEU A 257 4.01 -5.48 2.45
C LEU A 257 3.19 -5.06 1.23
N ILE A 258 2.08 -4.38 1.43
CA ILE A 258 1.26 -3.87 0.33
C ILE A 258 1.22 -2.35 0.33
N VAL A 259 1.42 -1.76 -0.84
CA VAL A 259 1.29 -0.33 -1.10
C VAL A 259 0.08 -0.09 -1.99
N TYR A 260 -0.79 0.84 -1.60
CA TYR A 260 -1.94 1.28 -2.43
C TYR A 260 -1.68 2.71 -2.91
N ASP A 261 -1.30 2.89 -4.15
CA ASP A 261 -0.94 4.19 -4.74
C ASP A 261 -1.92 4.59 -5.87
N ASP A 262 -3.01 5.30 -5.60
CA ASP A 262 -3.49 5.80 -4.32
C ASP A 262 -4.98 5.49 -4.07
N LEU A 263 -5.38 5.44 -2.82
CA LEU A 263 -6.77 5.18 -2.44
C LEU A 263 -7.72 6.37 -2.71
N THR A 264 -7.20 7.58 -2.91
CA THR A 264 -7.99 8.74 -3.35
C THR A 264 -8.63 8.46 -4.70
N LYS A 265 -7.86 7.89 -5.63
CA LYS A 265 -8.36 7.53 -6.96
C LYS A 265 -9.30 6.33 -6.92
N GLN A 266 -9.07 5.36 -6.03
CA GLN A 266 -10.07 4.31 -5.79
C GLN A 266 -11.40 4.90 -5.34
N ALA A 267 -11.39 5.87 -4.43
CA ALA A 267 -12.61 6.52 -3.97
C ALA A 267 -13.31 7.28 -5.12
N TRP A 268 -12.55 7.93 -6.01
CA TRP A 268 -13.11 8.58 -7.20
C TRP A 268 -13.75 7.58 -8.17
N ALA A 269 -13.09 6.46 -8.43
CA ALA A 269 -13.61 5.39 -9.25
C ALA A 269 -14.91 4.81 -8.65
N TYR A 270 -14.93 4.55 -7.34
CA TYR A 270 -16.11 4.07 -6.64
C TYR A 270 -17.27 5.06 -6.64
N ARG A 271 -16.98 6.36 -6.51
CA ARG A 271 -17.96 7.43 -6.67
C ARG A 271 -18.58 7.43 -8.07
N GLN A 272 -17.75 7.31 -9.12
CA GLN A 272 -18.22 7.23 -10.49
C GLN A 272 -19.15 6.03 -10.70
N VAL A 273 -18.73 4.84 -10.32
CA VAL A 273 -19.53 3.61 -10.41
C VAL A 273 -20.85 3.76 -9.64
N SER A 274 -20.80 4.29 -8.43
CA SER A 274 -21.99 4.47 -7.58
C SER A 274 -23.00 5.46 -8.17
N LEU A 275 -22.54 6.56 -8.78
CA LEU A 275 -23.41 7.53 -9.42
C LEU A 275 -24.07 6.95 -10.68
N LEU A 276 -23.33 6.18 -11.48
CA LEU A 276 -23.88 5.48 -12.66
C LEU A 276 -24.89 4.40 -12.27
N LEU A 277 -24.67 3.70 -11.15
CA LEU A 277 -25.63 2.79 -10.54
C LEU A 277 -26.83 3.50 -9.87
N LYS A 278 -26.90 4.85 -9.95
CA LYS A 278 -27.95 5.68 -9.35
C LYS A 278 -28.06 5.54 -7.83
N ARG A 279 -27.00 5.19 -7.14
CA ARG A 279 -26.96 5.20 -5.68
C ARG A 279 -27.03 6.65 -5.17
N PRO A 280 -27.76 6.93 -4.07
CA PRO A 280 -27.91 8.29 -3.57
C PRO A 280 -26.53 8.85 -3.13
N PRO A 281 -26.15 10.04 -3.64
CA PRO A 281 -24.89 10.67 -3.26
C PRO A 281 -24.98 11.32 -1.86
N GLY A 282 -23.89 11.23 -1.10
CA GLY A 282 -23.68 11.94 0.14
C GLY A 282 -22.71 13.13 0.00
N ARG A 283 -21.89 13.37 1.03
CA ARG A 283 -20.88 14.44 1.05
C ARG A 283 -19.92 14.30 -0.13
N GLU A 284 -19.65 15.40 -0.83
CA GLU A 284 -18.79 15.48 -2.02
C GLU A 284 -19.18 14.46 -3.13
N ALA A 285 -20.47 14.14 -3.19
CA ALA A 285 -21.05 13.14 -4.10
C ALA A 285 -20.53 11.69 -3.90
N TYR A 286 -19.83 11.41 -2.81
CA TYR A 286 -19.48 10.03 -2.46
C TYR A 286 -20.72 9.24 -1.98
N PRO A 287 -20.79 7.93 -2.26
CA PRO A 287 -21.84 7.09 -1.68
C PRO A 287 -21.67 6.97 -0.18
N GLY A 288 -22.75 6.66 0.54
CA GLY A 288 -22.76 6.59 2.00
C GLY A 288 -21.82 5.54 2.60
N ASP A 289 -21.43 4.54 1.81
CA ASP A 289 -20.56 3.44 2.20
C ASP A 289 -19.08 3.63 1.81
N VAL A 290 -18.66 4.83 1.43
CA VAL A 290 -17.24 5.10 1.07
C VAL A 290 -16.28 4.87 2.23
N PHE A 291 -16.71 5.07 3.48
CA PHE A 291 -15.92 4.69 4.65
C PHE A 291 -15.69 3.17 4.68
N TYR A 292 -16.74 2.40 4.45
CA TYR A 292 -16.69 0.95 4.42
C TYR A 292 -15.85 0.41 3.25
N LEU A 293 -15.79 1.13 2.12
CA LEU A 293 -14.88 0.83 1.01
C LEU A 293 -13.43 0.66 1.50
N HIS A 294 -12.92 1.63 2.26
CA HIS A 294 -11.55 1.61 2.75
C HIS A 294 -11.38 0.79 4.02
N SER A 295 -12.36 0.80 4.93
CA SER A 295 -12.22 0.07 6.20
C SER A 295 -12.20 -1.44 6.00
N ARG A 296 -13.08 -2.01 5.15
CA ARG A 296 -13.06 -3.45 4.88
C ARG A 296 -11.81 -3.92 4.12
N LEU A 297 -11.16 -3.01 3.36
CA LEU A 297 -9.88 -3.28 2.73
C LEU A 297 -8.74 -3.26 3.76
N LEU A 298 -8.62 -2.16 4.49
CA LEU A 298 -7.48 -1.91 5.38
C LEU A 298 -7.49 -2.78 6.64
N GLU A 299 -8.66 -3.20 7.13
CA GLU A 299 -8.74 -4.13 8.25
C GLU A 299 -8.18 -5.53 7.94
N ARG A 300 -8.05 -5.89 6.67
CA ARG A 300 -7.41 -7.14 6.25
C ARG A 300 -5.90 -7.14 6.49
N ALA A 301 -5.27 -5.97 6.53
CA ALA A 301 -3.88 -5.84 6.95
C ALA A 301 -3.78 -6.07 8.46
N SER A 302 -3.05 -7.11 8.84
CA SER A 302 -2.92 -7.54 10.23
C SER A 302 -1.72 -8.47 10.40
N ARG A 303 -1.38 -8.74 11.66
CA ARG A 303 -0.51 -9.85 12.01
C ARG A 303 -1.36 -10.96 12.60
N VAL A 304 -1.27 -12.14 12.00
CA VAL A 304 -2.04 -13.31 12.40
C VAL A 304 -1.19 -14.28 13.23
N ASN A 305 -1.83 -14.96 14.17
CA ASN A 305 -1.16 -15.93 15.03
C ASN A 305 -0.97 -17.28 14.34
N ALA A 306 -0.17 -18.15 14.99
CA ALA A 306 0.17 -19.45 14.43
C ALA A 306 -1.03 -20.42 14.34
N GLU A 307 -2.01 -20.28 15.23
CA GLU A 307 -3.22 -21.12 15.23
C GLU A 307 -4.09 -20.83 14.00
N TYR A 308 -4.24 -19.54 13.64
CA TYR A 308 -4.92 -19.13 12.43
C TYR A 308 -4.24 -19.67 11.17
N VAL A 309 -2.90 -19.53 11.08
CA VAL A 309 -2.11 -20.05 9.95
C VAL A 309 -2.27 -21.57 9.82
N GLU A 310 -2.20 -22.31 10.92
CA GLU A 310 -2.40 -23.76 10.92
C GLU A 310 -3.80 -24.14 10.46
N GLN A 311 -4.82 -23.40 10.91
CA GLN A 311 -6.22 -23.64 10.53
C GLN A 311 -6.46 -23.40 9.05
N VAL A 312 -6.01 -22.26 8.50
CA VAL A 312 -6.25 -21.88 7.10
C VAL A 312 -5.47 -22.78 6.14
N THR A 313 -4.30 -23.23 6.54
CA THR A 313 -3.47 -24.16 5.75
C THR A 313 -3.81 -25.63 5.98
N ASN A 314 -4.90 -25.95 6.70
CA ASN A 314 -5.30 -27.32 7.06
C ASN A 314 -4.15 -28.13 7.69
N GLY A 315 -3.30 -27.48 8.48
CA GLY A 315 -2.19 -28.09 9.19
C GLY A 315 -0.91 -28.28 8.36
N GLU A 316 -0.85 -27.75 7.14
CA GLU A 316 0.37 -27.77 6.31
C GLU A 316 1.49 -26.91 6.91
N VAL A 317 1.13 -25.74 7.46
CA VAL A 317 2.06 -24.80 8.08
C VAL A 317 1.78 -24.73 9.58
N LYS A 318 2.79 -25.04 10.40
CA LYS A 318 2.67 -25.06 11.87
C LYS A 318 3.67 -24.14 12.55
N GLY A 319 3.24 -23.49 13.61
CA GLY A 319 4.10 -22.69 14.49
C GLY A 319 4.64 -21.41 13.85
N LYS A 320 4.11 -21.00 12.69
CA LYS A 320 4.48 -19.77 12.01
C LYS A 320 3.39 -18.73 12.13
N THR A 321 3.79 -17.49 12.35
CA THR A 321 2.91 -16.31 12.29
C THR A 321 3.08 -15.66 10.93
N GLY A 322 2.05 -15.00 10.42
CA GLY A 322 2.11 -14.26 9.17
C GLY A 322 1.68 -12.80 9.37
N SER A 323 2.06 -11.93 8.44
CA SER A 323 1.62 -10.54 8.48
C SER A 323 1.37 -9.96 7.09
N LEU A 324 0.43 -9.03 7.02
CA LEU A 324 0.21 -8.14 5.88
C LEU A 324 0.26 -6.70 6.39
N THR A 325 1.32 -5.99 6.03
CA THR A 325 1.52 -4.58 6.38
C THR A 325 1.02 -3.71 5.24
N ALA A 326 0.20 -2.70 5.52
CA ALA A 326 -0.36 -1.84 4.49
C ALA A 326 0.20 -0.41 4.58
N LEU A 327 0.62 0.11 3.44
CA LEU A 327 0.98 1.50 3.22
C LEU A 327 0.00 2.13 2.21
N PRO A 328 -1.22 2.52 2.66
CA PRO A 328 -2.12 3.29 1.83
C PRO A 328 -1.56 4.69 1.58
N ILE A 329 -1.72 5.18 0.36
CA ILE A 329 -1.37 6.54 -0.02
C ILE A 329 -2.66 7.33 -0.24
N ILE A 330 -2.72 8.53 0.34
CA ILE A 330 -3.79 9.50 0.14
C ILE A 330 -3.18 10.81 -0.39
N GLU A 331 -3.79 11.35 -1.43
CA GLU A 331 -3.44 12.66 -1.97
C GLU A 331 -4.31 13.75 -1.34
N THR A 332 -3.67 14.78 -0.77
CA THR A 332 -4.34 15.99 -0.30
C THR A 332 -4.26 17.10 -1.34
N GLN A 333 -5.07 18.13 -1.16
CA GLN A 333 -5.01 19.38 -1.92
C GLN A 333 -4.70 20.52 -0.96
N ALA A 334 -3.62 21.26 -1.20
CA ALA A 334 -3.16 22.36 -0.37
C ALA A 334 -3.01 22.00 1.13
N GLY A 335 -2.58 20.78 1.42
CA GLY A 335 -2.38 20.28 2.78
C GLY A 335 -3.67 20.01 3.57
N ASP A 336 -4.86 20.06 2.93
CA ASP A 336 -6.13 19.85 3.64
C ASP A 336 -6.35 18.39 4.02
N VAL A 337 -6.01 18.07 5.26
CA VAL A 337 -6.27 16.76 5.89
C VAL A 337 -7.69 16.63 6.44
N SER A 338 -8.47 17.72 6.46
CA SER A 338 -9.86 17.74 6.94
C SER A 338 -10.88 17.35 5.88
N ALA A 339 -10.45 17.20 4.63
CA ALA A 339 -11.26 16.69 3.53
C ALA A 339 -11.83 15.29 3.84
N PHE A 340 -12.90 14.91 3.14
CA PHE A 340 -13.70 13.74 3.51
C PHE A 340 -12.92 12.41 3.45
N VAL A 341 -12.25 12.13 2.34
CA VAL A 341 -11.49 10.87 2.18
C VAL A 341 -10.26 10.81 3.11
N PRO A 342 -9.41 11.86 3.21
CA PRO A 342 -8.31 11.89 4.17
C PRO A 342 -8.74 11.58 5.60
N THR A 343 -9.78 12.27 6.09
CA THR A 343 -10.30 12.07 7.46
C THR A 343 -10.74 10.64 7.71
N ASN A 344 -11.41 10.02 6.75
CA ASN A 344 -11.85 8.63 6.86
C ASN A 344 -10.64 7.69 6.99
N VAL A 345 -9.64 7.82 6.12
CA VAL A 345 -8.49 6.91 6.10
C VAL A 345 -7.58 7.11 7.32
N ILE A 346 -7.38 8.34 7.78
CA ILE A 346 -6.67 8.62 9.04
C ILE A 346 -7.31 7.90 10.22
N SER A 347 -8.66 7.84 10.26
CA SER A 347 -9.37 7.16 11.34
C SER A 347 -9.25 5.64 11.31
N ILE A 348 -9.08 5.06 10.12
CA ILE A 348 -8.97 3.59 9.91
C ILE A 348 -7.54 3.11 10.19
N THR A 349 -6.53 3.92 9.90
CA THR A 349 -5.11 3.53 9.98
C THR A 349 -4.53 3.64 11.38
N ASP A 350 -3.41 2.98 11.60
CA ASP A 350 -2.68 2.93 12.88
C ASP A 350 -1.64 4.05 13.02
N GLY A 351 -1.77 5.06 12.20
CA GLY A 351 -0.91 6.24 12.16
C GLY A 351 -0.77 6.79 10.74
N GLN A 352 0.00 7.87 10.62
CA GLN A 352 0.26 8.51 9.34
C GLN A 352 1.66 9.11 9.26
N ILE A 353 2.23 9.05 8.06
CA ILE A 353 3.42 9.78 7.64
C ILE A 353 2.94 10.97 6.80
N PHE A 354 3.06 12.17 7.34
CA PHE A 354 2.63 13.40 6.68
C PHE A 354 3.79 14.02 5.90
N LEU A 355 3.64 14.13 4.58
CA LEU A 355 4.60 14.78 3.69
C LEU A 355 4.14 16.19 3.37
N GLU A 356 4.94 17.17 3.77
CA GLU A 356 4.60 18.59 3.71
C GLU A 356 5.26 19.27 2.50
N THR A 357 4.47 20.05 1.76
CA THR A 357 4.91 20.75 0.55
C THR A 357 6.00 21.79 0.84
N ASP A 358 5.89 22.51 1.94
CA ASP A 358 6.85 23.55 2.31
C ASP A 358 8.22 22.95 2.67
N LEU A 359 8.25 21.82 3.37
CA LEU A 359 9.49 21.08 3.62
C LEU A 359 10.11 20.56 2.31
N PHE A 360 9.29 20.05 1.40
CA PHE A 360 9.76 19.58 0.11
C PHE A 360 10.41 20.70 -0.72
N ASN A 361 9.76 21.86 -0.76
CA ASN A 361 10.23 23.03 -1.51
C ASN A 361 11.47 23.67 -0.86
N SER A 362 11.62 23.58 0.45
CA SER A 362 12.83 24.02 1.16
C SER A 362 14.03 23.06 1.03
N GLY A 363 13.84 21.94 0.30
CA GLY A 363 14.91 20.97 0.06
C GLY A 363 15.08 19.91 1.16
N ILE A 364 14.17 19.83 2.12
CA ILE A 364 14.13 18.75 3.13
C ILE A 364 13.44 17.55 2.49
N ARG A 365 14.21 16.52 2.17
CA ARG A 365 13.72 15.31 1.50
C ARG A 365 14.30 14.05 2.16
N PRO A 366 13.45 13.11 2.61
CA PRO A 366 11.99 13.12 2.50
C PRO A 366 11.33 14.25 3.33
N ALA A 367 10.23 14.79 2.81
CA ALA A 367 9.56 15.98 3.37
C ALA A 367 8.64 15.61 4.57
N ILE A 368 9.11 14.78 5.47
CA ILE A 368 8.32 14.23 6.58
C ILE A 368 8.17 15.26 7.67
N ASN A 369 6.93 15.62 7.97
CA ASN A 369 6.61 16.45 9.12
C ASN A 369 6.56 15.60 10.39
N ALA A 370 7.61 15.67 11.22
CA ALA A 370 7.73 14.89 12.47
C ALA A 370 6.65 15.24 13.52
N GLY A 371 6.08 16.45 13.46
CA GLY A 371 5.03 16.89 14.39
C GLY A 371 3.64 16.31 14.07
N LEU A 372 3.32 16.20 12.78
CA LEU A 372 2.03 15.68 12.30
C LEU A 372 2.05 14.17 12.02
N SER A 373 3.23 13.58 11.91
CA SER A 373 3.40 12.15 11.67
C SER A 373 3.34 11.38 12.99
N VAL A 374 2.58 10.30 13.00
CA VAL A 374 2.33 9.49 14.22
C VAL A 374 2.29 8.02 13.86
N SER A 375 2.99 7.18 14.64
CA SER A 375 2.78 5.73 14.66
C SER A 375 2.14 5.33 15.99
N ARG A 376 0.99 4.65 15.93
CA ARG A 376 0.30 4.15 17.15
C ARG A 376 0.95 2.89 17.72
N VAL A 377 1.73 2.17 16.93
CA VAL A 377 2.54 1.04 17.39
C VAL A 377 3.82 1.51 18.06
N GLY A 378 4.46 2.50 17.48
CA GLY A 378 5.62 3.18 18.07
C GLY A 378 6.80 2.24 18.36
N GLY A 379 7.44 2.42 19.49
CA GLY A 379 8.66 1.71 19.86
C GLY A 379 8.55 0.19 20.03
N ALA A 380 7.34 -0.39 19.98
CA ALA A 380 7.17 -1.85 19.91
C ALA A 380 7.62 -2.42 18.55
N ALA A 381 7.56 -1.59 17.51
CA ALA A 381 7.97 -1.92 16.14
C ALA A 381 9.38 -1.38 15.81
N GLN A 382 10.26 -1.29 16.78
CA GLN A 382 11.65 -0.86 16.56
C GLN A 382 12.62 -1.89 17.12
N THR A 383 13.77 -2.05 16.45
CA THR A 383 14.92 -2.71 17.05
C THR A 383 15.40 -1.92 18.27
N LYS A 384 16.03 -2.57 19.24
CA LYS A 384 16.48 -1.91 20.49
C LYS A 384 17.42 -0.75 20.20
N VAL A 385 18.33 -0.90 19.23
CA VAL A 385 19.29 0.14 18.84
C VAL A 385 18.58 1.38 18.30
N ILE A 386 17.65 1.21 17.37
CA ILE A 386 16.91 2.34 16.77
C ILE A 386 16.00 2.99 17.82
N LYS A 387 15.32 2.21 18.66
CA LYS A 387 14.49 2.72 19.75
C LYS A 387 15.28 3.59 20.73
N LYS A 388 16.48 3.14 21.10
CA LYS A 388 17.33 3.87 22.06
C LYS A 388 17.86 5.17 21.47
N LEU A 389 18.34 5.12 20.22
CA LEU A 389 18.98 6.26 19.56
C LEU A 389 17.98 7.24 18.93
N GLY A 390 16.84 6.76 18.43
CA GLY A 390 15.83 7.59 17.77
C GLY A 390 15.03 8.49 18.73
N GLY A 391 14.90 8.11 20.01
CA GLY A 391 14.08 8.85 20.98
C GLY A 391 14.51 10.30 21.17
N GLY A 392 15.82 10.58 21.18
CA GLY A 392 16.38 11.93 21.30
C GLY A 392 16.14 12.80 20.07
N ILE A 393 16.24 12.22 18.89
CA ILE A 393 16.11 12.91 17.60
C ILE A 393 14.76 13.61 17.43
N ARG A 394 13.67 12.92 17.78
CA ARG A 394 12.32 13.51 17.69
C ARG A 394 12.16 14.71 18.61
N LEU A 395 12.73 14.65 19.80
CA LEU A 395 12.71 15.76 20.76
C LEU A 395 13.52 16.94 20.24
N ASP A 396 14.74 16.70 19.76
CA ASP A 396 15.63 17.74 19.21
C ASP A 396 14.94 18.48 18.04
N LEU A 397 14.30 17.75 17.13
CA LEU A 397 13.57 18.33 16.00
C LEU A 397 12.32 19.12 16.43
N ALA A 398 11.59 18.66 17.45
CA ALA A 398 10.44 19.39 17.99
C ALA A 398 10.87 20.71 18.63
N GLN A 399 11.91 20.69 19.49
CA GLN A 399 12.49 21.88 20.11
C GLN A 399 13.04 22.85 19.05
N TYR A 400 13.74 22.34 18.06
CA TYR A 400 14.25 23.17 16.97
C TYR A 400 13.14 23.94 16.25
N ARG A 401 12.02 23.29 15.92
CA ARG A 401 10.90 23.95 15.25
C ARG A 401 10.30 25.08 16.07
N GLU A 402 10.13 24.88 17.36
CA GLU A 402 9.63 25.92 18.27
C GLU A 402 10.62 27.09 18.35
N LEU A 403 11.89 26.80 18.57
CA LEU A 403 12.93 27.83 18.71
C LEU A 403 13.22 28.56 17.41
N ALA A 404 13.24 27.88 16.27
CA ALA A 404 13.47 28.50 14.97
C ALA A 404 12.39 29.53 14.59
N ALA A 405 11.14 29.29 15.00
CA ALA A 405 10.06 30.26 14.82
C ALA A 405 10.29 31.54 15.64
N PHE A 406 10.77 31.41 16.87
CA PHE A 406 11.11 32.57 17.72
C PHE A 406 12.38 33.29 17.24
N ALA A 407 13.37 32.56 16.76
CA ALA A 407 14.64 33.12 16.29
C ALA A 407 14.49 34.13 15.16
N GLN A 408 13.43 34.02 14.36
CA GLN A 408 13.13 34.99 13.29
C GLN A 408 12.78 36.38 13.82
N PHE A 409 12.32 36.49 15.06
CA PHE A 409 11.84 37.72 15.69
C PHE A 409 12.76 38.25 16.79
N ALA A 410 13.71 37.46 17.29
CA ALA A 410 14.59 37.83 18.38
C ALA A 410 15.96 38.31 17.87
N SER A 411 16.36 39.54 18.26
CA SER A 411 17.64 40.12 17.88
C SER A 411 18.82 39.58 18.70
N ASP A 412 18.57 39.10 19.89
CA ASP A 412 19.58 38.56 20.82
C ASP A 412 19.09 37.22 21.39
N LEU A 413 19.74 36.12 20.99
CA LEU A 413 19.55 34.81 21.56
C LEU A 413 20.65 34.51 22.57
N ASP A 414 20.32 33.92 23.70
CA ASP A 414 21.32 33.40 24.62
C ASP A 414 22.11 32.23 24.01
N ALA A 415 23.28 31.93 24.57
CA ALA A 415 24.20 30.94 24.03
C ALA A 415 23.61 29.51 24.02
N GLU A 416 22.75 29.18 24.98
CA GLU A 416 22.12 27.86 25.08
C GLU A 416 21.05 27.66 24.02
N THR A 417 20.16 28.64 23.83
CA THR A 417 19.15 28.64 22.76
C THR A 417 19.80 28.56 21.37
N LYS A 418 20.90 29.29 21.17
CA LYS A 418 21.65 29.23 19.92
C LYS A 418 22.23 27.84 19.68
N ALA A 419 22.83 27.21 20.69
CA ALA A 419 23.37 25.85 20.57
C ALA A 419 22.28 24.82 20.25
N GLN A 420 21.08 24.97 20.83
CA GLN A 420 19.94 24.11 20.52
C GLN A 420 19.45 24.29 19.07
N ILE A 421 19.42 25.51 18.55
CA ILE A 421 19.06 25.80 17.16
C ILE A 421 20.10 25.20 16.22
N ASP A 422 21.38 25.41 16.48
CA ASP A 422 22.47 24.89 15.67
C ASP A 422 22.47 23.35 15.64
N ARG A 423 22.22 22.70 16.77
CA ARG A 423 22.04 21.24 16.86
C ARG A 423 20.84 20.77 16.06
N GLY A 424 19.68 21.39 16.24
CA GLY A 424 18.46 21.04 15.54
C GLY A 424 18.58 21.21 14.01
N GLN A 425 19.30 22.22 13.55
CA GLN A 425 19.61 22.42 12.14
C GLN A 425 20.46 21.27 11.60
N ARG A 426 21.51 20.85 12.31
CA ARG A 426 22.36 19.71 11.90
C ARG A 426 21.58 18.40 11.88
N VAL A 427 20.72 18.16 12.86
CA VAL A 427 19.84 16.98 12.88
C VAL A 427 18.87 17.02 11.72
N THR A 428 18.34 18.20 11.36
CA THR A 428 17.45 18.34 10.19
C THR A 428 18.20 18.00 8.89
N GLU A 429 19.45 18.47 8.74
CA GLU A 429 20.29 18.11 7.60
C GLU A 429 20.62 16.60 7.58
N LEU A 430 20.91 16.00 8.74
CA LEU A 430 21.17 14.58 8.85
C LEU A 430 19.96 13.73 8.43
N MET A 431 18.70 14.18 8.69
CA MET A 431 17.51 13.44 8.30
C MET A 431 17.24 13.46 6.80
N LYS A 432 17.92 14.28 6.03
CA LYS A 432 17.86 14.23 4.56
C LYS A 432 18.43 12.92 4.05
N GLN A 433 17.77 12.37 3.05
CA GLN A 433 18.16 11.10 2.42
C GLN A 433 17.79 11.11 0.95
N GLY A 434 18.68 10.62 0.09
CA GLY A 434 18.41 10.48 -1.33
C GLY A 434 17.31 9.45 -1.60
N GLN A 435 16.59 9.62 -2.70
CA GLN A 435 15.63 8.63 -3.16
C GLN A 435 16.35 7.35 -3.62
N TYR A 436 15.71 6.21 -3.42
CA TYR A 436 16.20 4.89 -3.83
C TYR A 436 17.55 4.52 -3.18
N SER A 437 17.76 5.01 -1.98
CA SER A 437 18.99 4.78 -1.21
C SER A 437 18.62 4.44 0.24
N PRO A 438 17.87 3.36 0.47
CA PRO A 438 17.52 2.94 1.82
C PRO A 438 18.77 2.50 2.59
N LEU A 439 18.79 2.78 3.89
CA LEU A 439 19.85 2.41 4.80
C LEU A 439 19.46 1.17 5.61
N ASN A 440 20.44 0.33 5.92
CA ASN A 440 20.22 -0.78 6.85
C ASN A 440 20.20 -0.30 8.31
N VAL A 441 19.92 -1.22 9.25
CA VAL A 441 19.79 -0.90 10.68
C VAL A 441 21.08 -0.32 11.25
N ALA A 442 22.24 -0.89 10.91
CA ALA A 442 23.53 -0.43 11.42
C ALA A 442 23.92 0.95 10.87
N GLU A 443 23.66 1.22 9.60
CA GLU A 443 23.89 2.53 8.99
C GLU A 443 23.01 3.60 9.63
N THR A 444 21.71 3.30 9.81
CA THR A 444 20.78 4.18 10.52
C THR A 444 21.22 4.42 11.96
N ALA A 445 21.60 3.36 12.68
CA ALA A 445 22.10 3.46 14.05
C ALA A 445 23.38 4.32 14.14
N THR A 446 24.31 4.16 13.21
CA THR A 446 25.54 4.98 13.15
C THR A 446 25.22 6.45 12.97
N SER A 447 24.33 6.80 12.04
CA SER A 447 23.89 8.18 11.81
C SER A 447 23.23 8.79 13.05
N LEU A 448 22.31 8.07 13.67
CA LEU A 448 21.63 8.51 14.89
C LEU A 448 22.60 8.64 16.09
N PHE A 449 23.56 7.73 16.22
CA PHE A 449 24.57 7.78 17.25
C PHE A 449 25.48 8.98 17.08
N ALA A 450 25.91 9.30 15.86
CA ALA A 450 26.74 10.48 15.57
C ALA A 450 26.03 11.78 15.98
N ALA A 451 24.70 11.87 15.77
CA ALA A 451 23.91 13.01 16.24
C ALA A 451 23.84 13.09 17.77
N ASN A 452 23.62 11.95 18.44
CA ASN A 452 23.44 11.91 19.89
C ASN A 452 24.74 12.08 20.68
N SER A 453 25.87 11.62 20.14
CA SER A 453 27.19 11.72 20.78
C SER A 453 27.85 13.10 20.66
N GLY A 454 27.22 14.04 19.93
CA GLY A 454 27.81 15.36 19.67
C GLY A 454 28.88 15.35 18.57
N ALA A 455 29.04 14.25 17.82
CA ALA A 455 30.02 14.16 16.76
C ALA A 455 29.78 15.15 15.59
N LEU A 456 28.58 15.72 15.51
CA LEU A 456 28.19 16.73 14.52
C LEU A 456 28.39 18.17 14.99
N ASP A 457 28.72 18.42 16.27
CA ASP A 457 28.67 19.76 16.86
C ASP A 457 29.71 20.73 16.27
N ASP A 458 30.81 20.22 15.75
CA ASP A 458 31.86 20.96 15.07
C ASP A 458 31.75 20.91 13.51
N ILE A 459 30.72 20.29 12.98
CA ILE A 459 30.48 20.17 11.54
C ILE A 459 29.51 21.28 11.10
N ASP A 460 29.85 21.99 10.03
CA ASP A 460 28.94 22.95 9.40
C ASP A 460 27.67 22.24 8.90
N ALA A 461 26.49 22.85 9.10
CA ALA A 461 25.22 22.24 8.72
C ALA A 461 25.16 21.81 7.23
N ASN A 462 25.74 22.59 6.34
CA ASN A 462 25.79 22.29 4.90
C ASN A 462 26.73 21.12 4.53
N LYS A 463 27.57 20.67 5.46
CA LYS A 463 28.50 19.55 5.28
C LYS A 463 28.01 18.25 5.92
N VAL A 464 26.96 18.28 6.72
CA VAL A 464 26.46 17.12 7.49
C VAL A 464 26.14 15.92 6.61
N VAL A 465 25.50 16.14 5.46
CA VAL A 465 25.15 15.06 4.52
C VAL A 465 26.43 14.41 3.93
N ALA A 466 27.43 15.23 3.59
CA ALA A 466 28.71 14.74 3.06
C ALA A 466 29.51 13.99 4.14
N PHE A 467 29.51 14.51 5.38
CA PHE A 467 30.10 13.85 6.53
C PHE A 467 29.48 12.48 6.79
N GLU A 468 28.15 12.41 6.82
CA GLU A 468 27.43 11.14 6.99
C GLU A 468 27.80 10.11 5.92
N ALA A 469 27.79 10.52 4.64
CA ALA A 469 28.12 9.62 3.54
C ALA A 469 29.54 9.05 3.66
N ALA A 470 30.51 9.88 4.04
CA ALA A 470 31.88 9.45 4.26
C ALA A 470 32.03 8.57 5.50
N LEU A 471 31.32 8.90 6.61
CA LEU A 471 31.30 8.09 7.82
C LEU A 471 30.73 6.69 7.53
N LEU A 472 29.60 6.59 6.85
CA LEU A 472 29.00 5.31 6.50
C LEU A 472 29.90 4.47 5.56
N ALA A 473 30.58 5.11 4.61
CA ALA A 473 31.57 4.42 3.76
C ALA A 473 32.74 3.87 4.59
N TYR A 474 33.25 4.65 5.55
CA TYR A 474 34.28 4.20 6.48
C TYR A 474 33.79 3.04 7.34
N MET A 475 32.61 3.14 7.92
CA MET A 475 32.01 2.08 8.76
C MET A 475 31.85 0.77 7.99
N ASN A 476 31.33 0.83 6.79
CA ASN A 476 31.11 -0.34 5.94
C ASN A 476 32.41 -1.02 5.48
N THR A 477 33.52 -0.27 5.38
CA THR A 477 34.82 -0.81 4.94
C THR A 477 35.73 -1.20 6.10
N SER A 478 35.85 -0.32 7.09
CA SER A 478 36.84 -0.49 8.19
C SER A 478 36.25 -1.09 9.45
N GLN A 479 34.91 -1.02 9.62
CA GLN A 479 34.19 -1.49 10.79
C GLN A 479 33.09 -2.51 10.43
N ALA A 480 33.28 -3.25 9.33
CA ALA A 480 32.27 -4.19 8.80
C ALA A 480 31.76 -5.18 9.85
N ALA A 481 32.63 -5.72 10.71
CA ALA A 481 32.24 -6.66 11.76
C ALA A 481 31.27 -6.02 12.80
N LEU A 482 31.45 -4.74 13.13
CA LEU A 482 30.53 -4.02 14.02
C LEU A 482 29.20 -3.76 13.32
N MET A 483 29.22 -3.41 12.03
CA MET A 483 28.02 -3.19 11.25
C MET A 483 27.19 -4.49 11.12
N ASP A 484 27.86 -5.62 10.88
CA ASP A 484 27.19 -6.94 10.84
C ASP A 484 26.61 -7.31 12.20
N GLU A 485 27.36 -7.12 13.31
CA GLU A 485 26.87 -7.35 14.68
C GLU A 485 25.58 -6.56 14.98
N ILE A 486 25.52 -5.28 14.59
CA ILE A 486 24.34 -4.44 14.80
C ILE A 486 23.18 -4.87 13.91
N ASN A 487 23.43 -5.21 12.64
CA ASN A 487 22.41 -5.65 11.70
C ASN A 487 21.76 -6.98 12.13
N GLU A 488 22.55 -7.92 12.62
CA GLU A 488 22.07 -9.24 13.05
C GLU A 488 21.34 -9.20 14.39
N SER A 489 21.90 -8.47 15.37
CA SER A 489 21.34 -8.44 16.72
C SER A 489 20.21 -7.43 16.89
N GLY A 490 20.29 -6.28 16.20
CA GLY A 490 19.43 -5.11 16.43
C GLY A 490 19.51 -4.57 17.87
N ASP A 491 20.53 -5.00 18.65
CA ASP A 491 20.68 -4.69 20.06
C ASP A 491 21.49 -3.41 20.29
N TYR A 492 21.40 -2.88 21.51
CA TYR A 492 22.18 -1.74 21.94
C TYR A 492 22.59 -1.92 23.40
N ASN A 493 23.89 -1.90 23.63
CA ASN A 493 24.51 -2.02 24.95
C ASN A 493 25.74 -1.12 25.04
N ASP A 494 26.37 -1.07 26.20
CA ASP A 494 27.54 -0.20 26.45
C ASP A 494 28.75 -0.59 25.59
N ASP A 495 28.90 -1.87 25.22
CA ASP A 495 29.98 -2.34 24.34
C ASP A 495 29.79 -1.83 22.91
N ILE A 496 28.59 -1.96 22.35
CA ILE A 496 28.26 -1.41 21.03
C ILE A 496 28.41 0.12 21.03
N ALA A 497 27.96 0.80 22.08
CA ALA A 497 28.11 2.25 22.21
C ALA A 497 29.58 2.67 22.24
N ALA A 498 30.42 1.96 22.98
CA ALA A 498 31.86 2.23 23.05
C ALA A 498 32.56 1.97 21.71
N LYS A 499 32.20 0.90 21.00
CA LYS A 499 32.72 0.59 19.66
C LYS A 499 32.33 1.67 18.63
N LEU A 500 31.07 2.11 18.64
CA LEU A 500 30.58 3.18 17.75
C LEU A 500 31.33 4.49 18.04
N GLN A 501 31.48 4.86 19.32
CA GLN A 501 32.22 6.07 19.71
C GLN A 501 33.67 6.01 19.22
N ALA A 502 34.37 4.91 19.49
CA ALA A 502 35.76 4.73 19.08
C ALA A 502 35.94 4.79 17.56
N ALA A 503 34.99 4.22 16.79
CA ALA A 503 35.02 4.24 15.35
C ALA A 503 34.79 5.66 14.78
N ILE A 504 33.87 6.42 15.38
CA ILE A 504 33.62 7.82 14.96
C ILE A 504 34.80 8.72 15.33
N ASP A 505 35.40 8.54 16.51
CA ASP A 505 36.58 9.31 16.93
C ASP A 505 37.78 9.03 16.01
N ASP A 506 38.02 7.77 15.63
CA ASP A 506 39.07 7.41 14.67
C ASP A 506 38.79 8.01 13.28
N PHE A 507 37.54 7.96 12.81
CA PHE A 507 37.15 8.60 11.55
C PHE A 507 37.42 10.11 11.57
N LYS A 508 37.03 10.81 12.63
CA LYS A 508 37.24 12.26 12.78
C LYS A 508 38.71 12.64 12.91
N ALA A 509 39.52 11.80 13.59
CA ALA A 509 40.96 12.04 13.72
C ALA A 509 41.70 11.97 12.40
N ASN A 510 41.20 11.18 11.44
CA ASN A 510 41.84 10.98 10.14
C ASN A 510 41.25 11.85 9.01
N ASN A 511 40.17 12.60 9.28
CA ASN A 511 39.49 13.44 8.29
C ASN A 511 39.19 14.83 8.83
N THR A 512 39.35 15.85 8.02
CA THR A 512 38.98 17.25 8.36
C THR A 512 37.67 17.64 7.64
N TRP A 513 36.76 18.25 8.35
CA TRP A 513 35.42 18.60 7.86
C TRP A 513 35.09 20.09 8.00
#